data_2146c8a9edee7c49bed6c08611f078dc
#
_entry.id   2146c8a9edee7c49bed6c08611f078dc
#
_cell.length_a   1.000
_cell.length_b   1.000
_cell.length_c   1.000
_cell.angle_alpha   90.00
_cell.angle_beta   90.00
_cell.angle_gamma   90.00
#
_symmetry.space_group_name_H-M   'P 1'
#
loop_
_entity.id
_entity.type
_entity.pdbx_description
1 polymer ?
#
loop_
_entity_poly.entity_id
_entity_poly.type
_entity_poly.pdbx_seq_one_letter_code
_entity_poly.pdbx_strand_id
1 'polypeptide(L)'
;ELFSQHLQQNPQFWTPDDDLYPRLLAEIPSPPPLLYYRGQVEPEENLGSKPLVGIVGTRILSEYGTRWTKKFTRDFVRQGFGIVSGMAAGIDAIAHQTCLEAKGRTIAVLGTGVDLVYPLSNRELHRQLSDQGLIVSEYPAQTQPDRGHFPARNRIIAGLCRAVLIIEAPERSGDLITARFTNDFGR
;
A
#
# COMPACT_ATOMS: atom_id res chain seq x y z
N GLU A 1 12.89 21.86 -19.34
CA GLU A 1 12.44 22.59 -18.12
C GLU A 1 11.40 21.78 -17.32
N LEU A 2 10.27 21.33 -17.93
CA LEU A 2 9.23 20.56 -17.22
C LEU A 2 9.74 19.25 -16.62
N PHE A 3 10.59 18.51 -17.32
CA PHE A 3 11.18 17.26 -16.83
C PHE A 3 12.11 17.51 -15.63
N SER A 4 12.94 18.56 -15.70
CA SER A 4 13.83 18.94 -14.59
C SER A 4 13.04 19.37 -13.35
N GLN A 5 11.93 20.10 -13.52
CA GLN A 5 11.04 20.46 -12.42
C GLN A 5 10.37 19.21 -11.81
N HIS A 6 9.94 18.27 -12.64
CA HIS A 6 9.35 17.00 -12.18
C HIS A 6 10.35 16.22 -11.32
N LEU A 7 11.60 16.07 -11.75
CA LEU A 7 12.63 15.38 -10.99
C LEU A 7 12.95 16.05 -9.65
N GLN A 8 12.94 17.41 -9.62
CA GLN A 8 13.14 18.13 -8.37
C GLN A 8 12.01 17.93 -7.35
N GLN A 9 10.76 17.80 -7.81
CA GLN A 9 9.61 17.60 -6.96
C GLN A 9 9.43 16.12 -6.56
N ASN A 10 9.91 15.18 -7.38
CA ASN A 10 9.75 13.74 -7.21
C ASN A 10 11.14 13.04 -7.33
N PRO A 11 12.03 13.25 -6.36
CA PRO A 11 13.40 12.75 -6.47
C PRO A 11 13.53 11.23 -6.28
N GLN A 12 12.49 10.57 -5.78
CA GLN A 12 12.50 9.16 -5.43
C GLN A 12 11.37 8.42 -6.17
N PHE A 13 11.73 7.65 -7.19
CA PHE A 13 10.83 6.77 -7.91
C PHE A 13 11.60 5.60 -8.52
N TRP A 14 10.87 4.55 -8.89
CA TRP A 14 11.35 3.44 -9.69
C TRP A 14 10.57 3.37 -11.00
N THR A 15 11.24 2.90 -12.02
CA THR A 15 10.66 2.46 -13.30
C THR A 15 10.78 0.94 -13.42
N PRO A 16 10.00 0.27 -14.27
CA PRO A 16 10.14 -1.18 -14.47
C PRO A 16 11.54 -1.66 -14.90
N ASP A 17 12.39 -0.75 -15.40
CA ASP A 17 13.77 -1.05 -15.81
C ASP A 17 14.77 -0.96 -14.63
N ASP A 18 14.34 -0.46 -13.47
CA ASP A 18 15.18 -0.39 -12.28
C ASP A 18 15.27 -1.76 -11.57
N ASP A 19 16.47 -2.15 -11.15
CA ASP A 19 16.72 -3.41 -10.44
C ASP A 19 15.90 -3.55 -9.15
N LEU A 20 15.55 -2.43 -8.52
CA LEU A 20 14.75 -2.36 -7.29
C LEU A 20 13.25 -2.12 -7.54
N TYR A 21 12.80 -2.09 -8.79
CA TYR A 21 11.35 -2.13 -9.03
C TYR A 21 10.75 -3.43 -8.46
N PRO A 22 9.64 -3.39 -7.71
CA PRO A 22 9.08 -4.59 -7.10
C PRO A 22 8.76 -5.68 -8.14
N ARG A 23 9.45 -6.83 -8.06
CA ARG A 23 9.35 -7.91 -9.06
C ARG A 23 7.94 -8.42 -9.24
N LEU A 24 7.22 -8.67 -8.14
CA LEU A 24 5.83 -9.12 -8.22
C LEU A 24 4.92 -8.09 -8.87
N LEU A 25 5.17 -6.80 -8.67
CA LEU A 25 4.41 -5.73 -9.31
C LEU A 25 4.71 -5.63 -10.81
N ALA A 26 5.94 -5.92 -11.22
CA ALA A 26 6.30 -5.94 -12.64
C ALA A 26 5.56 -7.02 -13.43
N GLU A 27 5.07 -8.08 -12.77
CA GLU A 27 4.36 -9.21 -13.39
C GLU A 27 2.88 -8.94 -13.69
N ILE A 28 2.27 -7.89 -13.12
CA ILE A 28 0.85 -7.60 -13.39
C ILE A 28 0.65 -7.05 -14.81
N PRO A 29 -0.56 -7.18 -15.41
CA PRO A 29 -0.82 -6.72 -16.77
C PRO A 29 -0.57 -5.22 -17.01
N SER A 30 -0.70 -4.40 -15.98
CA SER A 30 -0.52 -2.94 -16.07
C SER A 30 0.31 -2.43 -14.89
N PRO A 31 1.62 -2.72 -14.86
CA PRO A 31 2.49 -2.19 -13.82
C PRO A 31 2.61 -0.67 -13.97
N PRO A 32 2.67 0.10 -12.87
CA PRO A 32 2.87 1.54 -12.96
C PRO A 32 4.21 1.86 -13.64
N PRO A 33 4.22 2.72 -14.68
CA PRO A 33 5.46 3.10 -15.36
C PRO A 33 6.39 3.93 -14.48
N LEU A 34 5.84 4.62 -13.49
CA LEU A 34 6.56 5.32 -12.44
C LEU A 34 5.94 4.94 -11.10
N LEU A 35 6.75 4.46 -10.17
CA LEU A 35 6.35 4.19 -8.80
C LEU A 35 7.14 5.10 -7.87
N TYR A 36 6.52 6.21 -7.47
CA TYR A 36 7.10 7.15 -6.51
C TYR A 36 7.10 6.53 -5.12
N TYR A 37 8.13 6.86 -4.33
CA TYR A 37 8.21 6.35 -2.96
C TYR A 37 8.74 7.38 -1.97
N ARG A 38 8.41 7.16 -0.69
CA ARG A 38 8.90 7.92 0.44
C ARG A 38 9.03 6.99 1.64
N GLY A 39 10.14 7.09 2.36
CA GLY A 39 10.42 6.27 3.53
C GLY A 39 11.60 5.32 3.32
N GLN A 40 11.59 4.21 4.05
CA GLN A 40 12.68 3.25 4.06
C GLN A 40 12.46 2.15 3.01
N VAL A 41 13.43 1.95 2.13
CA VAL A 41 13.44 0.88 1.14
C VAL A 41 14.15 -0.34 1.72
N GLU A 42 13.51 -1.51 1.64
CA GLU A 42 14.10 -2.81 1.94
C GLU A 42 14.20 -3.63 0.64
N PRO A 43 15.40 -3.81 0.07
CA PRO A 43 15.57 -4.52 -1.21
C PRO A 43 14.97 -5.92 -1.24
N GLU A 44 14.97 -6.62 -0.11
CA GLU A 44 14.43 -7.98 0.03
C GLU A 44 12.93 -8.06 -0.29
N GLU A 45 12.18 -6.97 -0.03
CA GLU A 45 10.76 -6.87 -0.38
C GLU A 45 10.60 -6.73 -1.89
N ASN A 46 11.36 -5.83 -2.49
CA ASN A 46 11.31 -5.55 -3.91
C ASN A 46 11.78 -6.75 -4.74
N LEU A 47 12.82 -7.45 -4.28
CA LEU A 47 13.34 -8.66 -4.91
C LEU A 47 12.49 -9.92 -4.63
N GLY A 48 11.50 -9.84 -3.72
CA GLY A 48 10.55 -10.91 -3.44
C GLY A 48 11.04 -11.98 -2.46
N SER A 49 12.18 -11.79 -1.82
CA SER A 49 12.69 -12.72 -0.78
C SER A 49 12.00 -12.52 0.57
N LYS A 50 11.53 -11.31 0.88
CA LYS A 50 10.66 -11.02 2.02
C LYS A 50 9.20 -10.94 1.54
N PRO A 51 8.32 -11.86 1.95
CA PRO A 51 6.96 -11.91 1.45
C PRO A 51 6.10 -10.78 2.03
N LEU A 52 5.23 -10.24 1.17
CA LEU A 52 4.24 -9.22 1.51
C LEU A 52 2.83 -9.80 1.47
N VAL A 53 1.99 -9.40 2.41
CA VAL A 53 0.56 -9.71 2.45
C VAL A 53 -0.26 -8.44 2.55
N GLY A 54 -1.31 -8.36 1.73
CA GLY A 54 -2.26 -7.25 1.76
C GLY A 54 -3.31 -7.45 2.85
N ILE A 55 -3.67 -6.38 3.56
CA ILE A 55 -4.84 -6.35 4.45
C ILE A 55 -5.66 -5.13 4.09
N VAL A 56 -6.88 -5.34 3.61
CA VAL A 56 -7.81 -4.28 3.19
C VAL A 56 -9.21 -4.56 3.72
N GLY A 57 -10.06 -3.55 3.78
CA GLY A 57 -11.44 -3.73 4.19
C GLY A 57 -12.20 -2.43 4.40
N THR A 58 -13.35 -2.53 5.04
CA THR A 58 -14.29 -1.43 5.23
C THR A 58 -13.67 -0.21 5.90
N ARG A 59 -14.15 0.95 5.47
CA ARG A 59 -13.82 2.25 6.11
C ARG A 59 -14.62 2.51 7.38
N ILE A 60 -15.74 1.79 7.57
CA ILE A 60 -16.60 1.85 8.76
C ILE A 60 -16.31 0.63 9.60
N LEU A 61 -15.69 0.87 10.76
CA LEU A 61 -15.20 -0.19 11.63
C LEU A 61 -16.34 -0.82 12.44
N SER A 62 -16.35 -2.16 12.48
CA SER A 62 -17.01 -2.93 13.53
C SER A 62 -16.01 -3.39 14.59
N GLU A 63 -16.51 -3.84 15.73
CA GLU A 63 -15.67 -4.49 16.76
C GLU A 63 -15.03 -5.78 16.19
N TYR A 64 -15.78 -6.53 15.39
CA TYR A 64 -15.32 -7.73 14.71
C TYR A 64 -14.15 -7.43 13.77
N GLY A 65 -14.32 -6.47 12.85
CA GLY A 65 -13.27 -6.08 11.90
C GLY A 65 -12.03 -5.57 12.60
N THR A 66 -12.20 -4.72 13.61
CA THR A 66 -11.10 -4.22 14.43
C THR A 66 -10.31 -5.36 15.10
N ARG A 67 -11.01 -6.29 15.76
CA ARG A 67 -10.40 -7.42 16.45
C ARG A 67 -9.62 -8.32 15.51
N TRP A 68 -10.20 -8.70 14.37
CA TRP A 68 -9.58 -9.62 13.43
C TRP A 68 -8.42 -8.97 12.67
N THR A 69 -8.54 -7.70 12.30
CA THR A 69 -7.42 -6.96 11.69
C THR A 69 -6.22 -6.97 12.61
N LYS A 70 -6.40 -6.61 13.88
CA LYS A 70 -5.30 -6.62 14.86
C LYS A 70 -4.71 -8.01 15.05
N LYS A 71 -5.55 -9.05 15.12
CA LYS A 71 -5.08 -10.42 15.28
C LYS A 71 -4.24 -10.88 14.10
N PHE A 72 -4.79 -10.83 12.89
CA PHE A 72 -4.09 -11.29 11.70
C PHE A 72 -2.84 -10.47 11.41
N THR A 73 -2.87 -9.15 11.59
CA THR A 73 -1.68 -8.31 11.41
C THR A 73 -0.55 -8.76 12.32
N ARG A 74 -0.81 -8.98 13.62
CA ARG A 74 0.20 -9.46 14.56
C ARG A 74 0.72 -10.85 14.21
N ASP A 75 -0.17 -11.74 13.78
CA ASP A 75 0.21 -13.11 13.40
C ASP A 75 1.10 -13.11 12.15
N PHE A 76 0.78 -12.32 11.13
CA PHE A 76 1.62 -12.16 9.93
C PHE A 76 2.99 -11.55 10.26
N VAL A 77 3.02 -10.49 11.09
CA VAL A 77 4.28 -9.89 11.52
C VAL A 77 5.17 -10.90 12.25
N ARG A 78 4.60 -11.71 13.14
CA ARG A 78 5.34 -12.79 13.84
C ARG A 78 5.92 -13.84 12.88
N GLN A 79 5.26 -14.08 11.75
CA GLN A 79 5.72 -15.00 10.72
C GLN A 79 6.70 -14.35 9.71
N GLY A 80 7.07 -13.09 9.92
CA GLY A 80 8.04 -12.38 9.07
C GLY A 80 7.46 -11.76 7.80
N PHE A 81 6.13 -11.67 7.68
CA PHE A 81 5.49 -10.98 6.54
C PHE A 81 5.51 -9.47 6.72
N GLY A 82 5.74 -8.76 5.61
CA GLY A 82 5.42 -7.33 5.53
C GLY A 82 3.94 -7.12 5.21
N ILE A 83 3.36 -6.05 5.75
CA ILE A 83 1.94 -5.70 5.57
C ILE A 83 1.80 -4.61 4.52
N VAL A 84 0.93 -4.80 3.54
CA VAL A 84 0.59 -3.80 2.52
C VAL A 84 -0.87 -3.40 2.68
N SER A 85 -1.15 -2.10 2.65
CA SER A 85 -2.52 -1.60 2.69
C SER A 85 -2.63 -0.22 2.02
N GLY A 86 -3.83 0.33 1.97
CA GLY A 86 -4.12 1.53 1.19
C GLY A 86 -4.20 2.83 1.98
N MET A 87 -3.88 2.86 3.24
CA MET A 87 -3.97 4.07 4.09
C MET A 87 -5.39 4.66 4.18
N ALA A 88 -6.43 3.96 3.78
CA ALA A 88 -7.81 4.42 3.98
C ALA A 88 -8.16 4.47 5.47
N ALA A 89 -9.22 5.20 5.82
CA ALA A 89 -9.81 5.07 7.16
C ALA A 89 -10.30 3.63 7.37
N GLY A 90 -10.39 3.20 8.63
CA GLY A 90 -10.91 1.88 8.96
C GLY A 90 -9.86 0.78 8.98
N ILE A 91 -10.12 -0.32 8.32
CA ILE A 91 -9.28 -1.54 8.34
C ILE A 91 -7.84 -1.25 7.93
N ASP A 92 -7.63 -0.48 6.86
CA ASP A 92 -6.30 -0.14 6.36
C ASP A 92 -5.45 0.58 7.42
N ALA A 93 -6.02 1.59 8.07
CA ALA A 93 -5.34 2.35 9.12
C ALA A 93 -5.01 1.46 10.32
N ILE A 94 -5.93 0.57 10.75
CA ILE A 94 -5.69 -0.37 11.85
C ILE A 94 -4.58 -1.37 11.48
N ALA A 95 -4.55 -1.87 10.24
CA ALA A 95 -3.51 -2.80 9.79
C ALA A 95 -2.12 -2.13 9.90
N HIS A 96 -1.96 -0.92 9.36
CA HIS A 96 -0.71 -0.17 9.46
C HIS A 96 -0.32 0.12 10.91
N GLN A 97 -1.24 0.66 11.70
CA GLN A 97 -0.99 1.01 13.10
C GLN A 97 -0.56 -0.22 13.91
N THR A 98 -1.31 -1.32 13.79
CA THR A 98 -1.00 -2.57 14.51
C THR A 98 0.34 -3.17 14.08
N CYS A 99 0.68 -3.05 12.79
CA CYS A 99 1.96 -3.51 12.27
C CYS A 99 3.12 -2.72 12.89
N LEU A 100 3.01 -1.39 12.95
CA LEU A 100 4.02 -0.53 13.59
C LEU A 100 4.14 -0.80 15.09
N GLU A 101 3.02 -0.96 15.81
CA GLU A 101 3.01 -1.35 17.23
C GLU A 101 3.72 -2.69 17.48
N ALA A 102 3.57 -3.62 16.55
CA ALA A 102 4.24 -4.92 16.58
C ALA A 102 5.69 -4.88 16.08
N LYS A 103 6.23 -3.69 15.77
CA LYS A 103 7.56 -3.48 15.16
C LYS A 103 7.73 -4.24 13.84
N GLY A 104 6.64 -4.41 13.12
CA GLY A 104 6.61 -5.02 11.81
C GLY A 104 6.85 -4.03 10.69
N ARG A 105 7.07 -4.56 9.50
CA ARG A 105 7.27 -3.81 8.27
C ARG A 105 5.94 -3.55 7.57
N THR A 106 5.66 -2.29 7.20
CA THR A 106 4.44 -1.96 6.47
C THR A 106 4.66 -0.98 5.33
N ILE A 107 3.92 -1.20 4.24
CA ILE A 107 3.95 -0.41 3.01
C ILE A 107 2.55 0.14 2.74
N ALA A 108 2.43 1.46 2.64
CA ALA A 108 1.19 2.12 2.25
C ALA A 108 1.21 2.44 0.75
N VAL A 109 0.16 2.03 0.05
CA VAL A 109 -0.04 2.39 -1.36
C VAL A 109 -1.08 3.50 -1.41
N LEU A 110 -0.74 4.68 -1.96
CA LEU A 110 -1.62 5.84 -1.98
C LEU A 110 -2.32 6.02 -3.33
N GLY A 111 -3.49 6.65 -3.30
CA GLY A 111 -4.19 7.19 -4.47
C GLY A 111 -3.97 8.70 -4.64
N THR A 112 -2.97 9.25 -3.97
CA THR A 112 -2.52 10.65 -4.02
C THR A 112 -1.01 10.68 -4.22
N GLY A 113 -0.40 11.86 -4.36
CA GLY A 113 1.05 11.99 -4.23
C GLY A 113 1.54 11.49 -2.87
N VAL A 114 2.77 10.96 -2.81
CA VAL A 114 3.37 10.41 -1.56
C VAL A 114 3.59 11.46 -0.47
N ASP A 115 3.55 12.72 -0.84
CA ASP A 115 3.68 13.89 0.03
C ASP A 115 2.37 14.34 0.67
N LEU A 116 1.23 13.81 0.21
CA LEU A 116 -0.10 14.21 0.68
C LEU A 116 -0.70 13.22 1.67
N VAL A 117 -1.30 13.78 2.71
CA VAL A 117 -2.01 12.99 3.74
C VAL A 117 -3.49 12.92 3.39
N TYR A 118 -3.99 11.71 3.13
CA TYR A 118 -5.42 11.46 2.93
C TYR A 118 -5.82 10.06 3.46
N PRO A 119 -6.87 9.96 4.30
CA PRO A 119 -7.61 11.09 4.91
C PRO A 119 -6.75 11.84 5.96
N LEU A 120 -7.12 13.07 6.28
CA LEU A 120 -6.36 13.92 7.22
C LEU A 120 -6.30 13.33 8.64
N SER A 121 -7.27 12.49 9.01
CA SER A 121 -7.26 11.74 10.27
C SER A 121 -6.05 10.82 10.42
N ASN A 122 -5.43 10.39 9.31
CA ASN A 122 -4.27 9.50 9.29
C ASN A 122 -2.92 10.26 9.23
N ARG A 123 -2.90 11.56 9.58
CA ARG A 123 -1.68 12.40 9.51
C ARG A 123 -0.53 11.80 10.31
N GLU A 124 -0.78 11.41 11.54
CA GLU A 124 0.26 10.84 12.41
C GLU A 124 0.74 9.48 11.88
N LEU A 125 -0.18 8.65 11.40
CA LEU A 125 0.15 7.37 10.78
C LEU A 125 1.01 7.57 9.51
N HIS A 126 0.67 8.54 8.67
CA HIS A 126 1.47 8.88 7.47
C HIS A 126 2.88 9.31 7.86
N ARG A 127 3.04 10.13 8.91
CA ARG A 127 4.34 10.54 9.43
C ARG A 127 5.15 9.31 9.88
N GLN A 128 4.56 8.45 10.70
CA GLN A 128 5.22 7.22 11.18
C GLN A 128 5.63 6.30 10.03
N LEU A 129 4.79 6.14 9.01
CA LEU A 129 5.13 5.36 7.81
C LEU A 129 6.25 5.98 6.98
N SER A 130 6.31 7.32 6.91
CA SER A 130 7.43 8.01 6.26
C SER A 130 8.75 7.79 6.99
N ASP A 131 8.72 7.62 8.31
CA ASP A 131 9.92 7.45 9.13
C ASP A 131 10.36 5.97 9.26
N GLN A 132 9.41 5.04 9.39
CA GLN A 132 9.66 3.64 9.78
C GLN A 132 9.19 2.62 8.75
N GLY A 133 8.39 3.02 7.78
CA GLY A 133 7.81 2.18 6.75
C GLY A 133 8.17 2.64 5.35
N LEU A 134 7.30 2.34 4.40
CA LEU A 134 7.39 2.81 3.03
C LEU A 134 6.01 3.28 2.56
N ILE A 135 6.00 4.39 1.86
CA ILE A 135 4.82 4.92 1.15
C ILE A 135 5.13 4.87 -0.32
N VAL A 136 4.22 4.32 -1.13
CA VAL A 136 4.36 4.28 -2.59
C VAL A 136 3.11 4.81 -3.29
N SER A 137 3.28 5.36 -4.47
CA SER A 137 2.19 5.85 -5.32
C SER A 137 2.60 5.87 -6.80
N GLU A 138 1.64 5.63 -7.70
CA GLU A 138 1.84 5.89 -9.12
C GLU A 138 1.61 7.36 -9.51
N TYR A 139 1.17 8.17 -8.58
CA TYR A 139 0.87 9.59 -8.81
C TYR A 139 2.02 10.48 -8.32
N PRO A 140 2.39 11.50 -9.11
CA PRO A 140 3.44 12.44 -8.72
C PRO A 140 3.06 13.26 -7.48
N ALA A 141 4.06 13.89 -6.87
CA ALA A 141 3.87 14.80 -5.74
C ALA A 141 2.77 15.84 -6.01
N GLN A 142 2.05 16.25 -4.98
CA GLN A 142 0.94 17.20 -5.00
C GLN A 142 -0.31 16.72 -5.75
N THR A 143 -0.37 15.46 -6.21
CA THR A 143 -1.60 14.90 -6.79
C THR A 143 -2.68 14.77 -5.73
N GLN A 144 -3.76 15.52 -5.92
CA GLN A 144 -4.89 15.56 -4.98
C GLN A 144 -5.72 14.27 -5.01
N PRO A 145 -6.46 13.96 -3.93
CA PRO A 145 -7.37 12.82 -3.91
C PRO A 145 -8.42 12.90 -5.02
N ASP A 146 -8.57 11.82 -5.77
CA ASP A 146 -9.63 11.64 -6.75
C ASP A 146 -10.32 10.29 -6.58
N ARG A 147 -11.65 10.25 -6.83
CA ARG A 147 -12.45 9.02 -6.64
C ARG A 147 -12.00 7.88 -7.53
N GLY A 148 -11.49 8.17 -8.72
CA GLY A 148 -10.98 7.18 -9.67
C GLY A 148 -9.62 6.60 -9.26
N HIS A 149 -8.81 7.36 -8.53
CA HIS A 149 -7.47 6.93 -8.13
C HIS A 149 -7.49 5.77 -7.13
N PHE A 150 -8.46 5.74 -6.21
CA PHE A 150 -8.50 4.71 -5.16
C PHE A 150 -8.77 3.30 -5.71
N PRO A 151 -9.76 3.07 -6.59
CA PRO A 151 -9.94 1.77 -7.22
C PRO A 151 -8.75 1.38 -8.12
N ALA A 152 -8.21 2.30 -8.89
CA ALA A 152 -7.06 2.06 -9.77
C ALA A 152 -5.81 1.64 -8.99
N ARG A 153 -5.53 2.29 -7.87
CA ARG A 153 -4.43 2.00 -6.96
C ARG A 153 -4.48 0.57 -6.39
N ASN A 154 -5.67 -0.01 -6.21
CA ASN A 154 -5.82 -1.32 -5.57
C ASN A 154 -5.11 -2.44 -6.35
N ARG A 155 -4.90 -2.30 -7.68
CA ARG A 155 -4.09 -3.24 -8.44
C ARG A 155 -2.63 -3.28 -7.96
N ILE A 156 -2.11 -2.16 -7.46
CA ILE A 156 -0.75 -2.08 -6.91
C ILE A 156 -0.67 -2.81 -5.58
N ILE A 157 -1.68 -2.70 -4.71
CA ILE A 157 -1.76 -3.48 -3.48
C ILE A 157 -1.71 -4.98 -3.81
N ALA A 158 -2.60 -5.45 -4.69
CA ALA A 158 -2.63 -6.85 -5.11
C ALA A 158 -1.32 -7.26 -5.80
N GLY A 159 -0.74 -6.40 -6.63
CA GLY A 159 0.49 -6.65 -7.38
C GLY A 159 1.74 -6.78 -6.50
N LEU A 160 1.81 -6.09 -5.38
CA LEU A 160 2.91 -6.18 -4.43
C LEU A 160 2.86 -7.44 -3.56
N CYS A 161 1.69 -8.05 -3.38
CA CYS A 161 1.45 -9.07 -2.38
C CYS A 161 1.41 -10.48 -2.95
N ARG A 162 1.74 -11.47 -2.13
CA ARG A 162 1.53 -12.89 -2.43
C ARG A 162 0.10 -13.34 -2.16
N ALA A 163 -0.60 -12.64 -1.27
CA ALA A 163 -2.01 -12.84 -0.96
C ALA A 163 -2.60 -11.55 -0.39
N VAL A 164 -3.91 -11.40 -0.45
CA VAL A 164 -4.64 -10.29 0.17
C VAL A 164 -5.75 -10.84 1.07
N LEU A 165 -5.75 -10.39 2.31
CA LEU A 165 -6.82 -10.64 3.28
C LEU A 165 -7.80 -9.48 3.24
N ILE A 166 -9.08 -9.77 2.99
CA ILE A 166 -10.16 -8.79 3.01
C ILE A 166 -10.97 -8.97 4.28
N ILE A 167 -11.05 -7.91 5.07
CA ILE A 167 -11.81 -7.91 6.33
C ILE A 167 -12.99 -6.96 6.19
N GLU A 168 -14.20 -7.51 6.29
CA GLU A 168 -15.46 -6.77 6.20
C GLU A 168 -15.56 -5.90 4.95
N ALA A 169 -15.84 -6.51 3.82
CA ALA A 169 -16.15 -5.81 2.58
C ALA A 169 -17.66 -5.75 2.38
N PRO A 170 -18.31 -4.57 2.45
CA PRO A 170 -19.69 -4.43 2.02
C PRO A 170 -19.87 -4.82 0.56
N GLU A 171 -21.05 -5.29 0.20
CA GLU A 171 -21.41 -5.50 -1.20
C GLU A 171 -21.16 -4.21 -2.00
N ARG A 172 -20.51 -4.34 -3.16
CA ARG A 172 -20.11 -3.21 -4.04
C ARG A 172 -19.05 -2.27 -3.45
N SER A 173 -18.25 -2.71 -2.47
CA SER A 173 -17.13 -1.91 -1.96
C SER A 173 -15.92 -1.95 -2.88
N GLY A 174 -15.04 -0.95 -2.73
CA GLY A 174 -13.73 -0.93 -3.42
C GLY A 174 -12.82 -2.11 -3.05
N ASP A 175 -13.05 -2.73 -1.91
CA ASP A 175 -12.29 -3.90 -1.44
C ASP A 175 -12.52 -5.13 -2.31
N LEU A 176 -13.73 -5.29 -2.87
CA LEU A 176 -14.05 -6.34 -3.84
C LEU A 176 -13.31 -6.14 -5.17
N ILE A 177 -12.94 -4.91 -5.51
CA ILE A 177 -12.07 -4.62 -6.66
C ILE A 177 -10.67 -5.17 -6.39
N THR A 178 -10.16 -5.00 -5.18
CA THR A 178 -8.89 -5.60 -4.78
C THR A 178 -8.94 -7.12 -4.85
N ALA A 179 -10.05 -7.74 -4.41
CA ALA A 179 -10.25 -9.19 -4.54
C ALA A 179 -10.17 -9.67 -5.98
N ARG A 180 -10.79 -8.95 -6.91
CA ARG A 180 -10.73 -9.28 -8.35
C ARG A 180 -9.30 -9.21 -8.87
N PHE A 181 -8.57 -8.12 -8.61
CA PHE A 181 -7.17 -8.03 -9.01
C PHE A 181 -6.33 -9.16 -8.42
N THR A 182 -6.53 -9.49 -7.15
CA THR A 182 -5.81 -10.58 -6.49
C THR A 182 -6.05 -11.91 -7.19
N ASN A 183 -7.31 -12.21 -7.52
CA ASN A 183 -7.68 -13.42 -8.26
C ASN A 183 -7.13 -13.42 -9.69
N ASP A 184 -7.25 -12.29 -10.40
CA ASP A 184 -6.76 -12.15 -11.79
C ASP A 184 -5.23 -12.29 -11.89
N PHE A 185 -4.51 -11.93 -10.83
CA PHE A 185 -3.05 -12.06 -10.75
C PHE A 185 -2.60 -13.41 -10.17
N GLY A 186 -3.52 -14.28 -9.77
CA GLY A 186 -3.21 -15.59 -9.18
C GLY A 186 -2.54 -15.50 -7.80
N ARG A 187 -3.00 -14.56 -6.98
CA ARG A 187 -2.41 -14.24 -5.67
C ARG A 187 -3.32 -14.69 -4.52
#